data_1c6eb9a994899a69d126ac3fd49b8927
#
_entry.id   1c6eb9a994899a69d126ac3fd49b8927
#
_cell.length_a   1.000
_cell.length_b   1.000
_cell.length_c   1.000
_cell.angle_alpha   90.00
_cell.angle_beta   90.00
_cell.angle_gamma   90.00
#
_symmetry.space_group_name_H-M   'P 1'
#
loop_
_entity.id
_entity.type
_entity.pdbx_description
1 polymer ?
#
loop_
_entity_poly.entity_id
_entity_poly.type
_entity_poly.pdbx_seq_one_letter_code
_entity_poly.pdbx_strand_id
1 'polypeptide(L)'
;MDAKGFLYNELNAFIERFSKMRVRYEYDQNALVHVVEMLPHDMYHSDHDYIQWENDLFNRFVAQFPTKNVCFISDDSLVGIENPEFVLEGVEYSSFSCATFCK
;
A
#
# COMPACT_ATOMS: atom_id res chain seq x y z
N MET A 1 -12.60 -1.86 -15.85
CA MET A 1 -12.15 -1.80 -14.44
C MET A 1 -11.61 -0.41 -14.15
N ASP A 2 -12.03 0.18 -13.08
CA ASP A 2 -11.52 1.51 -12.72
C ASP A 2 -10.21 1.39 -11.93
N ALA A 3 -9.61 2.54 -11.64
CA ALA A 3 -8.31 2.57 -10.99
C ALA A 3 -8.35 1.93 -9.60
N LYS A 4 -9.41 2.18 -8.84
CA LYS A 4 -9.53 1.58 -7.50
C LYS A 4 -9.66 0.07 -7.59
N GLY A 5 -10.46 -0.43 -8.54
CA GLY A 5 -10.63 -1.87 -8.74
C GLY A 5 -9.33 -2.54 -9.14
N PHE A 6 -8.57 -1.89 -10.01
CA PHE A 6 -7.26 -2.38 -10.41
C PHE A 6 -6.34 -2.50 -9.19
N LEU A 7 -6.27 -1.45 -8.38
CA LEU A 7 -5.43 -1.45 -7.19
C LEU A 7 -5.88 -2.51 -6.20
N TYR A 8 -7.19 -2.63 -5.99
CA TYR A 8 -7.71 -3.62 -5.05
C TYR A 8 -7.28 -5.03 -5.44
N ASN A 9 -7.40 -5.38 -6.72
CA ASN A 9 -7.02 -6.71 -7.19
C ASN A 9 -5.52 -6.94 -7.06
N GLU A 10 -4.71 -5.93 -7.44
CA GLU A 10 -3.27 -6.06 -7.34
C GLU A 10 -2.80 -6.17 -5.89
N LEU A 11 -3.44 -5.41 -5.00
CA LEU A 11 -3.05 -5.41 -3.59
C LEU A 11 -3.47 -6.70 -2.88
N ASN A 12 -4.57 -7.31 -3.29
CA ASN A 12 -4.93 -8.63 -2.76
C ASN A 12 -3.89 -9.68 -3.15
N ALA A 13 -3.44 -9.67 -4.39
CA ALA A 13 -2.38 -10.58 -4.82
C ALA A 13 -1.06 -10.25 -4.11
N PHE A 14 -0.79 -8.97 -3.90
CA PHE A 14 0.40 -8.52 -3.21
C PHE A 14 0.48 -9.11 -1.79
N ILE A 15 -0.60 -9.04 -1.03
CA ILE A 15 -0.61 -9.49 0.35
C ILE A 15 -0.38 -11.00 0.47
N GLU A 16 -0.78 -11.77 -0.54
CA GLU A 16 -0.49 -13.19 -0.55
C GLU A 16 1.00 -13.47 -0.71
N ARG A 17 1.68 -12.65 -1.50
CA ARG A 17 3.11 -12.80 -1.73
C ARG A 17 3.94 -12.17 -0.61
N PHE A 18 3.53 -10.99 -0.14
CA PHE A 18 4.23 -10.26 0.92
C PHE A 18 3.45 -10.38 2.21
N SER A 19 3.42 -11.57 2.76
CA SER A 19 2.53 -11.93 3.85
C SER A 19 2.85 -11.24 5.17
N LYS A 20 4.01 -10.58 5.26
CA LYS A 20 4.40 -9.85 6.46
C LYS A 20 4.03 -8.38 6.42
N MET A 21 3.34 -7.97 5.38
CA MET A 21 3.01 -6.56 5.19
C MET A 21 1.52 -6.29 5.37
N ARG A 22 1.20 -5.03 5.61
CA ARG A 22 -0.17 -4.54 5.67
C ARG A 22 -0.30 -3.36 4.72
N VAL A 23 -1.48 -3.27 4.08
CA VAL A 23 -1.78 -2.21 3.12
C VAL A 23 -3.04 -1.49 3.55
N ARG A 24 -3.02 -0.16 3.48
CA ARG A 24 -4.23 0.63 3.61
C ARG A 24 -4.36 1.52 2.39
N TYR A 25 -5.58 1.75 1.94
CA TYR A 25 -5.84 2.51 0.74
C TYR A 25 -6.89 3.59 1.00
N GLU A 26 -6.67 4.76 0.42
CA GLU A 26 -7.62 5.85 0.45
C GLU A 26 -7.46 6.70 -0.80
N TYR A 27 -8.59 7.15 -1.37
CA TYR A 27 -8.53 8.11 -2.45
C TYR A 27 -8.61 9.51 -1.85
N ASP A 28 -7.61 10.33 -2.13
CA ASP A 28 -7.56 11.72 -1.65
C ASP A 28 -8.23 12.60 -2.70
N GLN A 29 -9.45 13.05 -2.38
CA GLN A 29 -10.23 13.85 -3.31
C GLN A 29 -9.69 15.26 -3.48
N ASN A 30 -8.94 15.76 -2.51
CA ASN A 30 -8.36 17.09 -2.60
C ASN A 30 -7.15 17.10 -3.54
N ALA A 31 -6.32 16.09 -3.42
CA ALA A 31 -5.12 15.97 -4.25
C ALA A 31 -5.37 15.17 -5.54
N LEU A 32 -6.53 14.50 -5.64
CA LEU A 32 -6.89 13.65 -6.78
C LEU A 32 -5.87 12.54 -6.97
N VAL A 33 -5.54 11.85 -5.88
CA VAL A 33 -4.53 10.81 -5.90
C VAL A 33 -5.00 9.59 -5.11
N HIS A 34 -4.66 8.41 -5.63
CA HIS A 34 -4.87 7.15 -4.91
C HIS A 34 -3.69 6.94 -3.98
N VAL A 35 -3.94 6.87 -2.68
CA VAL A 35 -2.88 6.74 -1.68
C VAL A 35 -2.85 5.33 -1.15
N VAL A 36 -1.68 4.71 -1.21
CA VAL A 36 -1.48 3.34 -0.73
C VAL A 36 -0.40 3.37 0.34
N GLU A 37 -0.76 3.00 1.55
CA GLU A 37 0.18 2.98 2.67
C GLU A 37 0.64 1.56 2.95
N MET A 38 1.95 1.38 3.02
CA MET A 38 2.58 0.07 3.22
C MET A 38 3.27 0.01 4.57
N LEU A 39 3.04 -1.06 5.31
CA LEU A 39 3.73 -1.33 6.57
C LEU A 39 4.30 -2.75 6.54
N PRO A 40 5.41 -3.03 7.22
CA PRO A 40 6.24 -2.09 7.99
C PRO A 40 7.10 -1.23 7.07
N HIS A 41 7.51 -0.08 7.57
CA HIS A 41 8.25 0.86 6.72
C HIS A 41 9.65 0.36 6.37
N ASP A 42 10.21 -0.52 7.18
CA ASP A 42 11.52 -1.11 6.86
C ASP A 42 11.47 -1.86 5.53
N MET A 43 10.42 -2.65 5.32
CA MET A 43 10.24 -3.36 4.07
C MET A 43 9.94 -2.40 2.93
N TYR A 44 9.13 -1.39 3.21
CA TYR A 44 8.80 -0.38 2.21
C TYR A 44 10.05 0.33 1.69
N HIS A 45 11.00 0.66 2.58
CA HIS A 45 12.19 1.40 2.19
C HIS A 45 13.33 0.53 1.69
N SER A 46 13.43 -0.71 2.14
CA SER A 46 14.66 -1.49 1.97
C SER A 46 14.52 -2.84 1.29
N ASP A 47 13.32 -3.39 1.20
CA ASP A 47 13.14 -4.71 0.63
C ASP A 47 13.17 -4.64 -0.89
N HIS A 48 14.17 -5.30 -1.50
CA HIS A 48 14.37 -5.25 -2.94
C HIS A 48 13.19 -5.81 -3.72
N ASP A 49 12.60 -6.90 -3.24
CA ASP A 49 11.46 -7.50 -3.92
C ASP A 49 10.26 -6.56 -3.88
N TYR A 50 10.05 -5.90 -2.74
CA TYR A 50 8.97 -4.94 -2.64
C TYR A 50 9.19 -3.75 -3.57
N ILE A 51 10.40 -3.19 -3.56
CA ILE A 51 10.69 -2.01 -4.38
C ILE A 51 10.49 -2.32 -5.85
N GLN A 52 10.91 -3.51 -6.28
CA GLN A 52 10.72 -3.92 -7.67
C GLN A 52 9.23 -4.09 -7.99
N TRP A 53 8.48 -4.69 -7.07
CA TRP A 53 7.05 -4.85 -7.24
C TRP A 53 6.35 -3.49 -7.36
N GLU A 54 6.73 -2.53 -6.51
CA GLU A 54 6.12 -1.21 -6.53
C GLU A 54 6.40 -0.50 -7.85
N ASN A 55 7.63 -0.55 -8.34
CA ASN A 55 7.98 0.06 -9.61
C ASN A 55 7.19 -0.55 -10.76
N ASP A 56 7.05 -1.87 -10.75
CA ASP A 56 6.30 -2.56 -11.79
C ASP A 56 4.83 -2.17 -11.75
N LEU A 57 4.24 -2.15 -10.57
CA LEU A 57 2.84 -1.77 -10.43
C LEU A 57 2.62 -0.33 -10.85
N PHE A 58 3.51 0.57 -10.44
CA PHE A 58 3.39 1.97 -10.80
C PHE A 58 3.40 2.14 -12.33
N ASN A 59 4.30 1.45 -13.01
CA ASN A 59 4.40 1.55 -14.46
C ASN A 59 3.13 1.01 -15.14
N ARG A 60 2.59 -0.10 -14.64
CA ARG A 60 1.36 -0.67 -15.19
C ARG A 60 0.17 0.24 -14.92
N PHE A 61 0.14 0.86 -13.74
CA PHE A 61 -0.93 1.79 -13.38
C PHE A 61 -0.93 3.00 -14.32
N VAL A 62 0.24 3.61 -14.52
CA VAL A 62 0.35 4.79 -15.38
C VAL A 62 -0.02 4.44 -16.83
N ALA A 63 0.37 3.27 -17.29
CA ALA A 63 0.05 2.85 -18.65
C ALA A 63 -1.45 2.65 -18.86
N GLN A 64 -2.13 2.12 -17.84
CA GLN A 64 -3.55 1.81 -17.94
C GLN A 64 -4.44 2.99 -17.57
N PHE A 65 -3.99 3.85 -16.67
CA PHE A 65 -4.76 5.00 -16.20
C PHE A 65 -3.92 6.28 -16.31
N PRO A 66 -3.63 6.73 -17.53
CA PRO A 66 -2.68 7.85 -17.71
C PRO A 66 -3.15 9.18 -17.14
N THR A 67 -4.44 9.32 -16.84
CA THR A 67 -4.95 10.56 -16.25
C THR A 67 -5.14 10.46 -14.73
N LYS A 68 -4.73 9.34 -14.14
CA LYS A 68 -4.87 9.12 -12.69
C LYS A 68 -3.51 9.09 -12.04
N ASN A 69 -3.50 9.33 -10.73
CA ASN A 69 -2.25 9.33 -9.95
C ASN A 69 -2.32 8.33 -8.82
N VAL A 70 -1.20 7.70 -8.51
CA VAL A 70 -1.07 6.82 -7.36
C VAL A 70 0.18 7.20 -6.59
N CYS A 71 0.10 7.13 -5.27
CA CYS A 71 1.20 7.48 -4.38
C CYS A 71 1.36 6.37 -3.35
N PHE A 72 2.59 5.88 -3.21
CA PHE A 72 2.90 4.86 -2.20
C PHE A 72 3.63 5.53 -1.04
N ILE A 73 3.14 5.30 0.18
CA ILE A 73 3.71 5.89 1.38
C ILE A 73 3.86 4.83 2.46
N SER A 74 4.47 5.21 3.57
CA SER A 74 4.50 4.38 4.75
C SER A 74 4.13 5.23 5.96
N ASP A 75 4.20 4.66 7.16
CA ASP A 75 3.75 5.34 8.36
C ASP A 75 4.66 6.49 8.79
N ASP A 76 5.84 6.60 8.17
CA ASP A 76 6.73 7.73 8.43
C ASP A 76 6.48 8.91 7.50
N SER A 77 5.44 8.84 6.68
CA SER A 77 5.06 9.94 5.80
C SER A 77 4.43 11.06 6.61
N LEU A 78 4.67 12.31 6.20
CA LEU A 78 4.04 13.46 6.84
C LEU A 78 2.54 13.49 6.60
N VAL A 79 2.08 12.92 5.49
CA VAL A 79 0.67 12.87 5.16
C VAL A 79 0.26 11.41 5.16
N GLY A 80 -0.62 11.04 6.06
CA GLY A 80 -1.06 9.66 6.19
C GLY A 80 -2.49 9.46 5.72
N ILE A 81 -2.96 8.25 5.88
CA ILE A 81 -4.33 7.88 5.58
C ILE A 81 -5.18 8.07 6.83
N GLU A 82 -6.25 8.84 6.72
CA GLU A 82 -7.14 9.09 7.84
C GLU A 82 -8.34 8.16 7.85
N ASN A 83 -8.92 7.92 6.68
CA ASN A 83 -10.12 7.11 6.56
C ASN A 83 -9.91 6.06 5.47
N PRO A 84 -9.25 4.94 5.81
CA PRO A 84 -8.96 3.95 4.78
C PRO A 84 -10.25 3.36 4.21
N GLU A 85 -10.30 3.23 2.88
CA GLU A 85 -11.43 2.61 2.21
C GLU A 85 -11.34 1.09 2.29
N PHE A 86 -10.12 0.55 2.36
CA PHE A 86 -9.94 -0.84 2.70
C PHE A 86 -8.56 -1.05 3.32
N VAL A 87 -8.45 -2.14 4.07
CA VAL A 87 -7.21 -2.55 4.75
C VAL A 87 -6.99 -4.02 4.45
N LEU A 88 -5.78 -4.36 4.01
CA LEU A 88 -5.42 -5.74 3.72
C LEU A 88 -4.19 -6.11 4.54
N GLU A 89 -4.27 -7.21 5.29
CA GLU A 89 -3.16 -7.64 6.13
C GLU A 89 -2.69 -9.02 5.68
N GLY A 90 -1.37 -9.16 5.54
CA GLY A 90 -0.79 -10.46 5.29
C GLY A 90 -0.95 -11.37 6.50
N VAL A 91 -1.00 -12.67 6.24
CA VAL A 91 -1.24 -13.63 7.32
C VAL A 91 -0.14 -13.62 8.38
N GLU A 92 1.04 -13.14 8.03
CA GLU A 92 2.16 -13.06 8.96
C GLU A 92 2.39 -11.65 9.47
N TYR A 93 1.54 -10.70 9.11
CA TYR A 93 1.65 -9.34 9.62
C TYR A 93 1.22 -9.35 11.08
N SER A 94 2.06 -8.80 11.95
CA SER A 94 1.83 -8.87 13.37
C SER A 94 1.83 -7.48 13.97
N SER A 95 0.75 -6.76 13.76
CA SER A 95 0.59 -5.44 14.37
C SER A 95 0.55 -5.57 15.89
N PHE A 96 0.05 -6.69 16.36
CA PHE A 96 -0.07 -6.88 17.77
C PHE A 96 1.29 -7.09 18.44
N SER A 97 2.30 -7.49 17.68
CA SER A 97 3.62 -7.59 18.26
C SER A 97 4.12 -6.22 18.72
N CYS A 98 3.65 -5.19 18.09
CA CYS A 98 3.95 -3.85 18.55
C CYS A 98 3.32 -3.58 19.90
N ALA A 99 2.18 -4.15 20.13
CA ALA A 99 1.50 -3.93 21.37
C ALA A 99 2.10 -4.75 22.51
N THR A 100 2.64 -5.91 22.16
CA THR A 100 3.09 -6.81 23.22
C THR A 100 4.21 -6.23 24.02
N PHE A 101 5.12 -5.49 23.38
CA PHE A 101 6.17 -4.97 24.16
C PHE A 101 5.88 -3.62 24.69
N CYS A 102 4.74 -3.15 24.44
CA CYS A 102 4.31 -1.93 25.03
C CYS A 102 3.91 -2.13 26.48
N LYS A 103 3.95 -3.35 26.93
CA LYS A 103 3.61 -3.57 28.30
C LYS A 103 4.71 -3.24 29.21
#